data_6cefbc7abc990310c3799098eaf29e87
#
_entry.id   6cefbc7abc990310c3799098eaf29e87
#
_cell.length_a   1.000
_cell.length_b   1.000
_cell.length_c   1.000
_cell.angle_alpha   90.00
_cell.angle_beta   90.00
_cell.angle_gamma   90.00
#
_symmetry.space_group_name_H-M   'P 1'
#
loop_
_entity.id
_entity.type
_entity.pdbx_description
1 polymer ?
#
loop_
_entity_poly.entity_id
_entity_poly.type
_entity_poly.pdbx_seq_one_letter_code
_entity_poly.pdbx_strand_id
1 'polypeptide(L)'
;TLQSNWRYNPPWWLRGGHAQTIWSARVARHWPAQSDKLYQHLSRAGRSTDGGVISGWREPPLPTEFAALVPHWRRERWTTPDEDFIDVDYLLSTGAALAEPSTHKKTPIVVMFHGLEGSRHSHYAYALAHACSARGWGLVIPHFRGCSGELNLGPRAYHSGDYAEIDWVLRRVANEHPGVPIVALGYSLGGNALMRWAGEFGVEAGRVVRSVASVCAPLDLVASGQAIGKGVNKLLYTRMFLASMQPKAKAKWAQYPNLFNLDAALDARTILEFDNAFTAPVHGFKHVLDYWNRASAKPHMRSIAVPSLVINAKNDPF
;
A
#
# COMPACT_ATOMS: atom_id res chain seq x y z
N THR A 1 8.50 20.61 14.83
CA THR A 1 8.28 20.51 13.38
C THR A 1 9.56 20.92 12.67
N LEU A 2 10.31 19.94 12.15
CA LEU A 2 11.42 20.21 11.22
C LEU A 2 10.78 20.62 9.88
N GLN A 3 10.72 21.91 9.61
CA GLN A 3 10.50 22.40 8.25
C GLN A 3 11.80 22.16 7.48
N SER A 4 11.83 21.14 6.64
CA SER A 4 12.95 20.99 5.73
C SER A 4 12.87 22.06 4.67
N ASN A 5 13.95 22.84 4.47
CA ASN A 5 14.10 23.80 3.38
C ASN A 5 14.31 23.13 2.00
N TRP A 6 13.86 21.90 1.86
CA TRP A 6 13.94 21.15 0.62
C TRP A 6 13.01 21.76 -0.41
N ARG A 7 13.59 22.40 -1.42
CA ARG A 7 12.88 22.86 -2.63
C ARG A 7 13.13 21.85 -3.74
N TYR A 8 12.12 21.08 -4.09
CA TYR A 8 12.16 20.28 -5.30
C TYR A 8 11.93 21.20 -6.50
N ASN A 9 12.92 21.25 -7.39
CA ASN A 9 12.83 21.95 -8.66
C ASN A 9 12.67 20.91 -9.78
N PRO A 10 11.42 20.66 -10.26
CA PRO A 10 11.22 19.73 -11.36
C PRO A 10 11.86 20.28 -12.64
N PRO A 11 12.33 19.42 -13.55
CA PRO A 11 12.73 19.83 -14.89
C PRO A 11 11.63 20.65 -15.57
N TRP A 12 11.99 21.59 -16.42
CA TRP A 12 11.02 22.48 -17.07
C TRP A 12 9.91 21.76 -17.83
N TRP A 13 10.19 20.56 -18.36
CA TRP A 13 9.24 19.69 -19.06
C TRP A 13 8.38 18.82 -18.14
N LEU A 14 8.65 18.82 -16.84
CA LEU A 14 7.94 18.02 -15.83
C LEU A 14 7.27 18.90 -14.76
N ARG A 15 6.75 20.07 -15.14
CA ARG A 15 6.22 21.05 -14.18
C ARG A 15 4.84 20.73 -13.63
N GLY A 16 4.03 19.91 -14.31
CA GLY A 16 2.67 19.58 -13.88
C GLY A 16 2.63 18.39 -12.93
N GLY A 17 1.75 18.41 -11.91
CA GLY A 17 1.58 17.32 -10.95
C GLY A 17 1.28 15.98 -11.61
N HIS A 18 0.42 15.95 -12.63
CA HIS A 18 0.14 14.73 -13.41
C HIS A 18 1.38 14.17 -14.10
N ALA A 19 2.16 15.03 -14.76
CA ALA A 19 3.38 14.61 -15.42
C ALA A 19 4.39 14.03 -14.42
N GLN A 20 4.54 14.65 -13.26
CA GLN A 20 5.43 14.16 -12.19
C GLN A 20 4.96 12.82 -11.63
N THR A 21 3.67 12.66 -11.38
CA THR A 21 3.09 11.39 -10.88
C THR A 21 3.26 10.26 -11.90
N ILE A 22 2.92 10.50 -13.16
CA ILE A 22 3.02 9.50 -14.23
C ILE A 22 4.49 9.18 -14.53
N TRP A 23 5.35 10.21 -14.63
CA TRP A 23 6.77 10.05 -14.89
C TRP A 23 7.44 9.21 -13.81
N SER A 24 7.27 9.56 -12.54
CA SER A 24 7.86 8.80 -11.42
C SER A 24 7.35 7.37 -11.35
N ALA A 25 6.08 7.16 -11.62
CA ALA A 25 5.46 5.83 -11.56
C ALA A 25 5.80 4.95 -12.77
N ARG A 26 6.08 5.53 -13.96
CA ARG A 26 6.22 4.77 -15.19
C ARG A 26 7.55 4.92 -15.92
N VAL A 27 8.25 6.03 -15.75
CA VAL A 27 9.43 6.39 -16.54
C VAL A 27 10.67 6.64 -15.67
N ALA A 28 10.57 7.49 -14.64
CA ALA A 28 11.71 7.86 -13.79
C ALA A 28 12.02 6.82 -12.73
N ARG A 29 12.13 5.60 -13.12
CA ARG A 29 12.53 4.53 -12.24
C ARG A 29 14.04 4.52 -12.19
N HIS A 30 14.63 5.42 -11.40
CA HIS A 30 16.08 5.47 -11.14
C HIS A 30 16.49 4.27 -10.30
N TRP A 31 16.46 3.13 -10.92
CA TRP A 31 17.20 1.97 -10.51
C TRP A 31 18.60 2.05 -11.13
N PRO A 32 19.62 1.38 -10.58
CA PRO A 32 20.85 1.15 -11.32
C PRO A 32 20.50 0.62 -12.70
N ALA A 33 21.18 1.06 -13.75
CA ALA A 33 20.84 0.81 -15.16
C ALA A 33 20.53 -0.67 -15.52
N GLN A 34 21.02 -1.62 -14.72
CA GLN A 34 20.74 -3.04 -14.83
C GLN A 34 19.34 -3.43 -14.33
N SER A 35 18.76 -2.68 -13.41
CA SER A 35 17.42 -2.97 -12.85
C SER A 35 16.28 -2.44 -13.75
N ASP A 36 16.54 -1.49 -14.66
CA ASP A 36 15.54 -1.04 -15.62
C ASP A 36 15.13 -2.15 -16.59
N LYS A 37 16.10 -2.96 -17.03
CA LYS A 37 15.84 -4.13 -17.88
C LYS A 37 15.02 -5.19 -17.13
N LEU A 38 15.36 -5.45 -15.87
CA LEU A 38 14.62 -6.34 -15.00
C LEU A 38 13.17 -5.87 -14.82
N TYR A 39 12.97 -4.60 -14.51
CA TYR A 39 11.63 -4.08 -14.34
C TYR A 39 10.80 -4.13 -15.62
N GLN A 40 11.41 -3.83 -16.78
CA GLN A 40 10.74 -3.99 -18.08
C GLN A 40 10.35 -5.44 -18.32
N HIS A 41 11.20 -6.39 -17.94
CA HIS A 41 10.91 -7.82 -18.03
C HIS A 41 9.73 -8.21 -17.13
N LEU A 42 9.76 -7.83 -15.86
CA LEU A 42 8.69 -8.11 -14.89
C LEU A 42 7.37 -7.41 -15.24
N SER A 43 7.41 -6.18 -15.72
CA SER A 43 6.21 -5.43 -16.10
C SER A 43 5.57 -5.92 -17.40
N ARG A 44 6.34 -6.55 -18.30
CA ARG A 44 5.81 -7.21 -19.49
C ARG A 44 5.21 -8.57 -19.15
N ALA A 45 5.84 -9.32 -18.25
CA ALA A 45 5.37 -10.63 -17.81
C ALA A 45 4.06 -10.59 -17.01
N GLY A 46 3.82 -9.50 -16.25
CA GLY A 46 2.59 -9.29 -15.47
C GLY A 46 1.40 -8.72 -16.26
N ARG A 47 1.53 -8.50 -17.57
CA ARG A 47 0.42 -8.06 -18.42
C ARG A 47 -0.17 -9.26 -19.14
N SER A 48 -1.33 -9.73 -18.69
CA SER A 48 -2.24 -10.48 -19.55
C SER A 48 -2.69 -9.57 -20.69
N THR A 49 -2.70 -10.09 -21.91
CA THR A 49 -3.25 -9.41 -23.09
C THR A 49 -4.74 -9.14 -22.95
N ASP A 50 -5.42 -9.79 -22.00
CA ASP A 50 -6.88 -9.81 -21.86
C ASP A 50 -7.40 -9.11 -20.57
N GLY A 51 -6.54 -8.39 -19.83
CA GLY A 51 -6.94 -7.62 -18.64
C GLY A 51 -7.41 -8.45 -17.43
N GLY A 52 -7.30 -9.78 -17.48
CA GLY A 52 -7.71 -10.68 -16.41
C GLY A 52 -6.60 -10.89 -15.35
N VAL A 53 -7.00 -10.96 -14.09
CA VAL A 53 -6.14 -11.45 -13.02
C VAL A 53 -5.92 -12.95 -13.24
N ILE A 54 -4.70 -13.36 -13.59
CA ILE A 54 -4.38 -14.77 -13.82
C ILE A 54 -4.28 -15.44 -12.45
N SER A 55 -5.27 -16.23 -12.09
CA SER A 55 -5.15 -17.20 -11.00
C SER A 55 -4.06 -18.21 -11.38
N GLY A 56 -2.98 -18.28 -10.59
CA GLY A 56 -1.85 -19.17 -10.83
C GLY A 56 -0.65 -18.53 -11.51
N TRP A 57 -0.54 -17.21 -11.56
CA TRP A 57 0.64 -16.53 -12.07
C TRP A 57 1.90 -16.97 -11.31
N ARG A 58 2.83 -17.56 -12.06
CA ARG A 58 4.20 -17.82 -11.57
C ARG A 58 5.13 -16.76 -12.15
N GLU A 59 5.99 -16.21 -11.32
CA GLU A 59 7.05 -15.31 -11.80
C GLU A 59 7.85 -16.02 -12.89
N PRO A 60 8.04 -15.41 -14.07
CA PRO A 60 8.88 -16.00 -15.09
C PRO A 60 10.32 -16.15 -14.58
N PRO A 61 11.05 -17.19 -15.00
CA PRO A 61 12.44 -17.34 -14.61
C PRO A 61 13.23 -16.10 -15.05
N LEU A 62 13.95 -15.52 -14.11
CA LEU A 62 14.77 -14.34 -14.32
C LEU A 62 16.08 -14.74 -15.02
N PRO A 63 16.56 -13.96 -16.00
CA PRO A 63 17.92 -14.13 -16.49
C PRO A 63 18.94 -14.06 -15.35
N THR A 64 19.93 -14.93 -15.37
CA THR A 64 20.91 -15.13 -14.28
C THR A 64 21.64 -13.83 -13.90
N GLU A 65 21.82 -12.92 -14.86
CA GLU A 65 22.43 -11.61 -14.67
C GLU A 65 21.63 -10.66 -13.75
N PHE A 66 20.34 -10.92 -13.54
CA PHE A 66 19.47 -10.11 -12.67
C PHE A 66 19.18 -10.77 -11.33
N ALA A 67 19.56 -12.03 -11.13
CA ALA A 67 19.25 -12.77 -9.91
C ALA A 67 19.78 -12.07 -8.63
N ALA A 68 20.94 -11.44 -8.71
CA ALA A 68 21.53 -10.70 -7.58
C ALA A 68 20.87 -9.35 -7.29
N LEU A 69 20.06 -8.81 -8.23
CA LEU A 69 19.41 -7.50 -8.12
C LEU A 69 17.96 -7.60 -7.64
N VAL A 70 17.39 -8.80 -7.62
CA VAL A 70 15.99 -9.00 -7.24
C VAL A 70 15.90 -9.24 -5.76
N PRO A 71 15.05 -8.49 -5.05
CA PRO A 71 14.74 -8.83 -3.67
C PRO A 71 14.14 -10.23 -3.58
N HIS A 72 14.71 -11.09 -2.77
CA HIS A 72 14.13 -12.40 -2.49
C HIS A 72 13.09 -12.26 -1.37
N TRP A 73 11.96 -12.92 -1.54
CA TRP A 73 10.84 -12.82 -0.63
C TRP A 73 10.43 -14.19 -0.10
N ARG A 74 10.10 -14.24 1.18
CA ARG A 74 9.39 -15.35 1.81
C ARG A 74 7.97 -14.89 2.09
N ARG A 75 6.98 -15.61 1.58
CA ARG A 75 5.57 -15.34 1.82
C ARG A 75 5.05 -16.22 2.95
N GLU A 76 4.29 -15.63 3.84
CA GLU A 76 3.51 -16.31 4.84
C GLU A 76 2.03 -15.94 4.68
N ARG A 77 1.15 -16.89 4.94
CA ARG A 77 -0.28 -16.64 5.06
C ARG A 77 -0.65 -16.57 6.52
N TRP A 78 -1.23 -15.46 6.91
CA TRP A 78 -1.68 -15.23 8.27
C TRP A 78 -3.19 -15.31 8.34
N THR A 79 -3.72 -16.18 9.23
CA THR A 79 -5.14 -16.20 9.58
C THR A 79 -5.47 -14.97 10.41
N THR A 80 -6.46 -14.21 9.97
CA THR A 80 -6.93 -13.00 10.66
C THR A 80 -7.89 -13.37 11.78
N PRO A 81 -8.17 -12.46 12.76
CA PRO A 81 -9.08 -12.74 13.87
C PRO A 81 -10.51 -13.11 13.48
N ASP A 82 -10.94 -12.75 12.27
CA ASP A 82 -12.24 -13.07 11.68
C ASP A 82 -12.20 -14.29 10.75
N GLU A 83 -11.22 -15.19 10.96
CA GLU A 83 -11.05 -16.46 10.24
C GLU A 83 -10.82 -16.31 8.73
N ASP A 84 -10.43 -15.14 8.28
CA ASP A 84 -10.00 -14.86 6.91
C ASP A 84 -8.47 -14.96 6.82
N PHE A 85 -7.85 -14.42 5.76
CA PHE A 85 -6.40 -14.36 5.65
C PHE A 85 -5.89 -13.07 5.01
N ILE A 86 -4.64 -12.77 5.34
CA ILE A 86 -3.77 -11.90 4.56
C ILE A 86 -2.46 -12.64 4.25
N ASP A 87 -1.86 -12.33 3.11
CA ASP A 87 -0.50 -12.78 2.81
C ASP A 87 0.50 -11.68 3.18
N VAL A 88 1.63 -12.10 3.74
CA VAL A 88 2.68 -11.20 4.22
C VAL A 88 4.00 -11.61 3.59
N ASP A 89 4.65 -10.66 2.92
CA ASP A 89 5.94 -10.89 2.28
C ASP A 89 7.08 -10.33 3.15
N TYR A 90 8.05 -11.18 3.45
CA TYR A 90 9.28 -10.85 4.17
C TYR A 90 10.45 -10.76 3.21
N LEU A 91 11.16 -9.65 3.24
CA LEU A 91 12.40 -9.49 2.49
C LEU A 91 13.48 -10.40 3.07
N LEU A 92 14.00 -11.29 2.23
CA LEU A 92 15.15 -12.10 2.58
C LEU A 92 16.43 -11.33 2.30
N SER A 93 17.33 -11.30 3.27
CA SER A 93 18.63 -10.66 3.12
C SER A 93 19.42 -11.32 1.99
N THR A 94 19.77 -10.56 0.94
CA THR A 94 20.67 -11.03 -0.09
C THR A 94 22.12 -10.91 0.39
N GLY A 95 22.79 -12.03 0.65
CA GLY A 95 24.24 -12.10 0.65
C GLY A 95 25.02 -11.64 1.88
N ALA A 96 24.41 -11.16 2.93
CA ALA A 96 25.07 -11.19 4.23
C ALA A 96 24.66 -12.48 4.92
N ALA A 97 25.63 -13.34 5.17
CA ALA A 97 25.45 -14.56 5.92
C ALA A 97 24.34 -14.42 6.97
N LEU A 98 23.65 -15.52 7.23
CA LEU A 98 23.06 -15.81 8.53
C LEU A 98 24.16 -15.62 9.59
N ALA A 99 24.61 -14.37 9.76
CA ALA A 99 25.51 -14.00 10.81
C ALA A 99 24.70 -14.20 12.07
N GLU A 100 25.19 -15.09 12.90
CA GLU A 100 24.84 -15.23 14.30
C GLU A 100 24.43 -13.86 14.86
N PRO A 101 23.36 -13.74 15.66
CA PRO A 101 22.89 -12.47 16.15
C PRO A 101 24.04 -11.75 16.85
N SER A 102 24.62 -10.76 16.18
CA SER A 102 25.64 -9.94 16.80
C SER A 102 25.01 -9.25 18.00
N THR A 103 25.61 -9.41 19.15
CA THR A 103 25.09 -9.09 20.47
C THR A 103 24.84 -7.61 20.72
N HIS A 104 24.96 -6.70 19.73
CA HIS A 104 25.07 -5.27 20.05
C HIS A 104 24.17 -4.27 19.35
N LYS A 105 23.34 -4.63 18.33
CA LYS A 105 22.32 -3.71 17.85
C LYS A 105 21.25 -4.45 17.04
N LYS A 106 20.03 -4.57 17.59
CA LYS A 106 18.90 -5.13 16.84
C LYS A 106 18.59 -4.19 15.67
N THR A 107 18.77 -4.68 14.45
CA THR A 107 18.46 -3.93 13.22
C THR A 107 16.95 -3.71 13.12
N PRO A 108 16.48 -2.52 12.72
CA PRO A 108 15.07 -2.23 12.66
C PRO A 108 14.36 -3.04 11.56
N ILE A 109 13.07 -3.28 11.79
CA ILE A 109 12.14 -3.82 10.80
C ILE A 109 11.24 -2.69 10.31
N VAL A 110 11.15 -2.53 8.99
CA VAL A 110 10.18 -1.67 8.34
C VAL A 110 8.96 -2.49 8.00
N VAL A 111 7.76 -2.07 8.44
CA VAL A 111 6.48 -2.66 8.03
C VAL A 111 5.83 -1.68 7.06
N MET A 112 5.61 -2.12 5.81
CA MET A 112 5.11 -1.25 4.75
C MET A 112 3.68 -1.59 4.34
N PHE A 113 2.77 -0.64 4.49
CA PHE A 113 1.39 -0.70 3.99
C PHE A 113 1.29 -0.05 2.63
N HIS A 114 0.85 -0.79 1.64
CA HIS A 114 0.80 -0.34 0.24
C HIS A 114 -0.41 0.56 -0.06
N GLY A 115 -0.40 1.22 -1.21
CA GLY A 115 -1.52 2.03 -1.71
C GLY A 115 -2.65 1.18 -2.28
N LEU A 116 -3.70 1.88 -2.76
CA LEU A 116 -4.88 1.25 -3.39
C LEU A 116 -4.44 0.29 -4.50
N GLU A 117 -4.91 -0.96 -4.43
CA GLU A 117 -4.57 -2.04 -5.37
C GLU A 117 -3.06 -2.32 -5.51
N GLY A 118 -2.27 -1.89 -4.53
CA GLY A 118 -0.85 -2.13 -4.48
C GLY A 118 -0.47 -3.53 -3.99
N SER A 119 0.82 -3.82 -4.01
CA SER A 119 1.41 -5.06 -3.51
C SER A 119 2.93 -4.89 -3.37
N ARG A 120 3.65 -5.98 -3.04
CA ARG A 120 5.12 -6.00 -3.10
C ARG A 120 5.67 -5.64 -4.50
N HIS A 121 4.86 -5.80 -5.55
CA HIS A 121 5.23 -5.47 -6.94
C HIS A 121 5.07 -3.98 -7.28
N SER A 122 4.61 -3.17 -6.35
CA SER A 122 4.57 -1.72 -6.51
C SER A 122 5.98 -1.14 -6.61
N HIS A 123 6.19 -0.16 -7.48
CA HIS A 123 7.51 0.45 -7.72
C HIS A 123 8.17 0.98 -6.43
N TYR A 124 7.38 1.55 -5.51
CA TYR A 124 7.87 2.04 -4.22
C TYR A 124 8.27 0.90 -3.27
N ALA A 125 7.65 -0.28 -3.39
CA ALA A 125 8.01 -1.46 -2.60
C ALA A 125 9.39 -1.98 -3.00
N TYR A 126 9.71 -2.01 -4.30
CA TYR A 126 11.05 -2.34 -4.78
C TYR A 126 12.09 -1.32 -4.29
N ALA A 127 11.80 -0.01 -4.41
CA ALA A 127 12.69 1.04 -3.92
C ALA A 127 13.00 0.87 -2.42
N LEU A 128 11.95 0.59 -1.64
CA LEU A 128 12.10 0.36 -0.20
C LEU A 128 12.88 -0.92 0.10
N ALA A 129 12.64 -2.00 -0.65
CA ALA A 129 13.37 -3.26 -0.49
C ALA A 129 14.88 -3.07 -0.70
N HIS A 130 15.27 -2.36 -1.75
CA HIS A 130 16.68 -2.01 -1.98
C HIS A 130 17.25 -1.14 -0.86
N ALA A 131 16.50 -0.14 -0.41
CA ALA A 131 16.95 0.74 0.68
C ALA A 131 17.12 -0.02 2.01
N CYS A 132 16.25 -0.98 2.30
CA CYS A 132 16.35 -1.85 3.47
C CYS A 132 17.53 -2.82 3.34
N SER A 133 17.66 -3.51 2.19
CA SER A 133 18.77 -4.42 1.92
C SER A 133 20.12 -3.72 2.08
N ALA A 134 20.28 -2.53 1.51
CA ALA A 134 21.53 -1.77 1.60
C ALA A 134 21.91 -1.37 3.04
N ARG A 135 20.95 -1.38 3.96
CA ARG A 135 21.15 -1.04 5.39
C ARG A 135 21.14 -2.25 6.31
N GLY A 136 20.89 -3.44 5.77
CA GLY A 136 20.68 -4.64 6.57
C GLY A 136 19.40 -4.58 7.42
N TRP A 137 18.39 -3.80 7.01
CA TRP A 137 17.12 -3.68 7.71
C TRP A 137 16.13 -4.75 7.23
N GLY A 138 15.28 -5.24 8.15
CA GLY A 138 14.16 -6.08 7.78
C GLY A 138 13.08 -5.27 7.05
N LEU A 139 12.36 -5.92 6.12
CA LEU A 139 11.17 -5.36 5.50
C LEU A 139 10.06 -6.41 5.49
N VAL A 140 8.89 -6.01 5.96
CA VAL A 140 7.66 -6.81 6.00
C VAL A 140 6.60 -6.05 5.23
N ILE A 141 5.96 -6.71 4.27
CA ILE A 141 4.90 -6.14 3.44
C ILE A 141 3.64 -6.98 3.62
N PRO A 142 2.73 -6.61 4.53
CA PRO A 142 1.40 -7.18 4.57
C PRO A 142 0.60 -6.70 3.36
N HIS A 143 -0.07 -7.63 2.70
CA HIS A 143 -0.99 -7.31 1.60
C HIS A 143 -2.38 -7.09 2.18
N PHE A 144 -3.03 -5.99 1.82
CA PHE A 144 -4.44 -5.82 2.12
C PHE A 144 -5.26 -6.94 1.48
N ARG A 145 -6.41 -7.26 2.08
CA ARG A 145 -7.29 -8.36 1.66
C ARG A 145 -7.58 -8.31 0.16
N GLY A 146 -7.36 -9.44 -0.53
CA GLY A 146 -7.51 -9.55 -1.98
C GLY A 146 -6.45 -8.83 -2.82
N CYS A 147 -5.32 -8.41 -2.24
CA CYS A 147 -4.23 -7.74 -2.96
C CYS A 147 -2.95 -8.60 -3.14
N SER A 148 -2.95 -9.83 -2.66
CA SER A 148 -1.80 -10.74 -2.76
C SER A 148 -1.80 -11.64 -4.00
N GLY A 149 -2.82 -11.55 -4.85
CA GLY A 149 -3.06 -12.42 -6.01
C GLY A 149 -4.25 -13.35 -5.83
N GLU A 150 -4.71 -13.57 -4.61
CA GLU A 150 -5.93 -14.32 -4.29
C GLU A 150 -6.95 -13.41 -3.61
N LEU A 151 -8.24 -13.67 -3.88
CA LEU A 151 -9.32 -13.02 -3.16
C LEU A 151 -9.42 -13.65 -1.77
N ASN A 152 -9.54 -12.83 -0.75
CA ASN A 152 -9.75 -13.29 0.62
C ASN A 152 -11.06 -14.06 0.79
N LEU A 153 -11.16 -14.92 1.81
CA LEU A 153 -12.27 -15.85 2.01
C LEU A 153 -13.52 -15.16 2.57
N GLY A 154 -13.35 -14.26 3.52
CA GLY A 154 -14.46 -13.59 4.19
C GLY A 154 -15.19 -12.54 3.35
N PRO A 155 -16.35 -12.05 3.80
CA PRO A 155 -17.15 -11.04 3.09
C PRO A 155 -16.45 -9.68 3.07
N ARG A 156 -15.59 -9.42 4.03
CA ARG A 156 -14.88 -8.17 4.19
C ARG A 156 -13.86 -7.94 3.07
N ALA A 157 -13.70 -6.72 2.62
CA ALA A 157 -12.58 -6.26 1.79
C ALA A 157 -11.62 -5.43 2.65
N TYR A 158 -10.74 -4.65 2.05
CA TYR A 158 -9.96 -3.64 2.74
C TYR A 158 -10.51 -2.24 2.48
N HIS A 159 -10.20 -1.31 3.36
CA HIS A 159 -10.59 0.09 3.16
C HIS A 159 -9.57 1.08 3.75
N SER A 160 -9.68 2.34 3.35
CA SER A 160 -8.66 3.35 3.64
C SER A 160 -8.48 3.71 5.13
N GLY A 161 -9.45 3.39 5.98
CA GLY A 161 -9.41 3.69 7.42
C GLY A 161 -9.34 2.46 8.31
N ASP A 162 -8.83 1.35 7.81
CA ASP A 162 -8.83 0.05 8.51
C ASP A 162 -7.73 -0.03 9.58
N TYR A 163 -7.81 0.85 10.56
CA TYR A 163 -6.82 0.94 11.63
C TYR A 163 -6.79 -0.31 12.53
N ALA A 164 -7.88 -1.06 12.61
CA ALA A 164 -7.93 -2.30 13.41
C ALA A 164 -7.06 -3.40 12.78
N GLU A 165 -7.08 -3.53 11.44
CA GLU A 165 -6.20 -4.47 10.74
C GLU A 165 -4.73 -4.02 10.80
N ILE A 166 -4.47 -2.71 10.69
CA ILE A 166 -3.13 -2.15 10.90
C ILE A 166 -2.60 -2.50 12.31
N ASP A 167 -3.41 -2.32 13.34
CA ASP A 167 -3.03 -2.63 14.73
C ASP A 167 -2.69 -4.11 14.91
N TRP A 168 -3.55 -4.97 14.42
CA TRP A 168 -3.35 -6.42 14.51
C TRP A 168 -2.05 -6.86 13.82
N VAL A 169 -1.78 -6.35 12.61
CA VAL A 169 -0.55 -6.63 11.87
C VAL A 169 0.68 -6.14 12.63
N LEU A 170 0.67 -4.88 13.08
CA LEU A 170 1.83 -4.30 13.76
C LEU A 170 2.13 -5.00 15.10
N ARG A 171 1.08 -5.32 15.88
CA ARG A 171 1.26 -6.07 17.13
C ARG A 171 1.77 -7.47 16.88
N ARG A 172 1.32 -8.15 15.82
CA ARG A 172 1.83 -9.47 15.47
C ARG A 172 3.31 -9.41 15.12
N VAL A 173 3.73 -8.48 14.26
CA VAL A 173 5.16 -8.28 13.95
C VAL A 173 5.96 -7.96 15.22
N ALA A 174 5.44 -7.12 16.12
CA ALA A 174 6.12 -6.77 17.37
C ALA A 174 6.28 -7.98 18.31
N ASN A 175 5.28 -8.85 18.37
CA ASN A 175 5.30 -10.06 19.19
C ASN A 175 6.23 -11.13 18.62
N GLU A 176 6.33 -11.26 17.29
CA GLU A 176 7.26 -12.18 16.61
C GLU A 176 8.71 -11.71 16.70
N HIS A 177 8.94 -10.39 16.92
CA HIS A 177 10.27 -9.78 16.98
C HIS A 177 10.50 -8.96 18.27
N PRO A 178 10.50 -9.59 19.46
CA PRO A 178 10.54 -8.88 20.73
C PRO A 178 11.80 -8.03 20.87
N GLY A 179 11.60 -6.74 21.19
CA GLY A 179 12.67 -5.75 21.39
C GLY A 179 13.38 -5.31 20.11
N VAL A 180 12.92 -5.69 18.93
CA VAL A 180 13.37 -5.13 17.64
C VAL A 180 12.63 -3.82 17.37
N PRO A 181 13.33 -2.72 17.01
CA PRO A 181 12.66 -1.48 16.66
C PRO A 181 11.82 -1.66 15.37
N ILE A 182 10.52 -1.33 15.43
CA ILE A 182 9.62 -1.36 14.27
C ILE A 182 9.39 0.07 13.80
N VAL A 183 9.52 0.29 12.51
CA VAL A 183 9.14 1.52 11.80
C VAL A 183 8.03 1.17 10.85
N ALA A 184 6.86 1.80 10.98
CA ALA A 184 5.76 1.58 10.05
C ALA A 184 5.72 2.68 8.99
N LEU A 185 5.54 2.27 7.73
CA LEU A 185 5.50 3.16 6.56
C LEU A 185 4.26 2.86 5.72
N GLY A 186 3.49 3.88 5.37
CA GLY A 186 2.33 3.74 4.51
C GLY A 186 2.43 4.61 3.25
N TYR A 187 2.08 4.04 2.11
CA TYR A 187 1.95 4.76 0.85
C TYR A 187 0.49 4.98 0.49
N SER A 188 0.12 6.20 0.09
CA SER A 188 -1.22 6.54 -0.39
C SER A 188 -2.30 6.05 0.60
N LEU A 189 -3.22 5.17 0.18
CA LEU A 189 -4.25 4.55 1.02
C LEU A 189 -3.67 3.94 2.30
N GLY A 190 -2.59 3.16 2.21
CA GLY A 190 -1.91 2.58 3.37
C GLY A 190 -1.34 3.64 4.31
N GLY A 191 -0.93 4.80 3.77
CA GLY A 191 -0.51 5.95 4.56
C GLY A 191 -1.65 6.57 5.37
N ASN A 192 -2.85 6.69 4.78
CA ASN A 192 -4.02 7.16 5.51
C ASN A 192 -4.41 6.17 6.63
N ALA A 193 -4.48 4.87 6.32
CA ALA A 193 -4.81 3.84 7.32
C ALA A 193 -3.82 3.84 8.49
N LEU A 194 -2.52 3.94 8.20
CA LEU A 194 -1.46 3.99 9.21
C LEU A 194 -1.53 5.26 10.08
N MET A 195 -1.75 6.44 9.47
CA MET A 195 -1.88 7.68 10.23
C MET A 195 -3.16 7.71 11.05
N ARG A 196 -4.25 7.12 10.53
CA ARG A 196 -5.48 6.91 11.29
C ARG A 196 -5.22 6.02 12.51
N TRP A 197 -4.51 4.90 12.34
CA TRP A 197 -4.09 4.03 13.43
C TRP A 197 -3.25 4.76 14.48
N ALA A 198 -2.23 5.48 14.04
CA ALA A 198 -1.34 6.19 14.96
C ALA A 198 -2.08 7.25 15.79
N GLY A 199 -3.08 7.93 15.20
CA GLY A 199 -3.92 8.90 15.91
C GLY A 199 -4.94 8.25 16.82
N GLU A 200 -5.50 7.10 16.47
CA GLU A 200 -6.46 6.36 17.27
C GLU A 200 -5.81 5.79 18.53
N PHE A 201 -4.60 5.23 18.41
CA PHE A 201 -3.88 4.62 19.52
C PHE A 201 -3.00 5.61 20.32
N GLY A 202 -2.71 6.78 19.77
CA GLY A 202 -1.98 7.85 20.48
C GLY A 202 -0.68 7.35 21.13
N VAL A 203 -0.58 7.46 22.45
CA VAL A 203 0.60 7.02 23.22
C VAL A 203 0.81 5.51 23.19
N GLU A 204 -0.25 4.72 23.06
CA GLU A 204 -0.16 3.25 22.99
C GLU A 204 0.53 2.78 21.70
N ALA A 205 0.44 3.56 20.61
CA ALA A 205 1.17 3.25 19.38
C ALA A 205 2.70 3.15 19.61
N GLY A 206 3.23 3.94 20.55
CA GLY A 206 4.65 3.93 20.94
C GLY A 206 5.13 2.65 21.62
N ARG A 207 4.21 1.81 22.10
CA ARG A 207 4.53 0.48 22.63
C ARG A 207 4.72 -0.55 21.51
N VAL A 208 4.20 -0.26 20.32
CA VAL A 208 4.21 -1.17 19.18
C VAL A 208 5.25 -0.76 18.15
N VAL A 209 5.32 0.53 17.81
CA VAL A 209 6.27 1.06 16.81
C VAL A 209 7.14 2.17 17.37
N ARG A 210 8.35 2.31 16.82
CA ARG A 210 9.29 3.38 17.16
C ARG A 210 8.94 4.69 16.46
N SER A 211 8.40 4.61 15.26
CA SER A 211 7.98 5.76 14.46
C SER A 211 7.07 5.33 13.31
N VAL A 212 6.33 6.29 12.76
CA VAL A 212 5.48 6.09 11.60
C VAL A 212 5.83 7.08 10.48
N ALA A 213 5.63 6.68 9.24
CA ALA A 213 5.77 7.58 8.11
C ALA A 213 4.63 7.36 7.10
N SER A 214 4.20 8.42 6.43
CA SER A 214 3.27 8.33 5.30
C SER A 214 3.78 9.12 4.11
N VAL A 215 3.54 8.57 2.91
CA VAL A 215 3.98 9.16 1.65
C VAL A 215 2.78 9.30 0.73
N CYS A 216 2.51 10.54 0.28
CA CYS A 216 1.40 10.89 -0.64
C CYS A 216 0.06 10.28 -0.19
N ALA A 217 -0.25 10.42 1.11
CA ALA A 217 -1.46 9.87 1.69
C ALA A 217 -2.65 10.83 1.57
N PRO A 218 -3.84 10.34 1.15
CA PRO A 218 -5.08 11.10 1.12
C PRO A 218 -5.65 11.21 2.55
N LEU A 219 -5.05 12.06 3.38
CA LEU A 219 -5.41 12.18 4.82
C LEU A 219 -6.84 12.73 5.04
N ASP A 220 -7.39 13.42 4.06
CA ASP A 220 -8.79 13.87 3.97
C ASP A 220 -9.44 13.19 2.76
N LEU A 221 -10.12 12.07 3.01
CA LEU A 221 -10.71 11.26 1.94
C LEU A 221 -11.85 11.98 1.21
N VAL A 222 -12.55 12.91 1.86
CA VAL A 222 -13.60 13.70 1.21
C VAL A 222 -12.98 14.63 0.17
N ALA A 223 -11.94 15.37 0.55
CA ALA A 223 -11.24 16.26 -0.37
C ALA A 223 -10.57 15.50 -1.51
N SER A 224 -9.85 14.42 -1.20
CA SER A 224 -9.16 13.58 -2.18
C SER A 224 -10.12 12.87 -3.13
N GLY A 225 -11.22 12.31 -2.61
CA GLY A 225 -12.25 11.66 -3.43
C GLY A 225 -12.97 12.61 -4.38
N GLN A 226 -13.17 13.87 -3.97
CA GLN A 226 -13.68 14.90 -4.85
C GLN A 226 -12.66 15.30 -5.93
N ALA A 227 -11.37 15.39 -5.58
CA ALA A 227 -10.31 15.76 -6.52
C ALA A 227 -10.08 14.66 -7.58
N ILE A 228 -10.02 13.38 -7.17
CA ILE A 228 -9.83 12.25 -8.09
C ILE A 228 -11.01 12.04 -9.04
N GLY A 229 -12.21 12.44 -8.62
CA GLY A 229 -13.43 12.34 -9.43
C GLY A 229 -13.62 13.42 -10.49
N LYS A 230 -12.70 14.39 -10.64
CA LYS A 230 -12.83 15.56 -11.52
C LYS A 230 -11.75 15.61 -12.60
N GLY A 231 -12.10 16.23 -13.75
CA GLY A 231 -11.17 16.60 -14.80
C GLY A 231 -10.28 15.46 -15.29
N VAL A 232 -9.00 15.75 -15.47
CA VAL A 232 -7.99 14.80 -15.95
C VAL A 232 -7.78 13.63 -14.96
N ASN A 233 -7.95 13.86 -13.65
CA ASN A 233 -7.86 12.82 -12.63
C ASN A 233 -8.85 11.68 -12.87
N LYS A 234 -10.09 12.04 -13.18
CA LYS A 234 -11.15 11.06 -13.50
C LYS A 234 -10.77 10.21 -14.70
N LEU A 235 -10.19 10.80 -15.74
CA LEU A 235 -9.84 10.08 -16.96
C LEU A 235 -8.64 9.13 -16.77
N LEU A 236 -7.65 9.52 -15.99
CA LEU A 236 -6.41 8.77 -15.85
C LEU A 236 -6.45 7.80 -14.66
N TYR A 237 -6.74 8.31 -13.47
CA TYR A 237 -6.58 7.53 -12.23
C TYR A 237 -7.84 6.76 -11.87
N THR A 238 -9.01 7.39 -11.95
CA THR A 238 -10.26 6.72 -11.61
C THR A 238 -10.50 5.50 -12.50
N ARG A 239 -10.31 5.63 -13.83
CA ARG A 239 -10.45 4.49 -14.75
C ARG A 239 -9.45 3.36 -14.44
N MET A 240 -8.21 3.71 -14.11
CA MET A 240 -7.18 2.72 -13.75
C MET A 240 -7.57 1.94 -12.49
N PHE A 241 -8.05 2.62 -11.45
CA PHE A 241 -8.47 1.97 -10.21
C PHE A 241 -9.73 1.13 -10.42
N LEU A 242 -10.75 1.66 -11.06
CA LEU A 242 -11.98 0.92 -11.31
C LEU A 242 -11.73 -0.35 -12.14
N ALA A 243 -10.80 -0.30 -13.10
CA ALA A 243 -10.44 -1.46 -13.92
C ALA A 243 -9.88 -2.64 -13.08
N SER A 244 -9.30 -2.39 -11.91
CA SER A 244 -8.85 -3.44 -10.99
C SER A 244 -9.87 -3.77 -9.90
N MET A 245 -10.63 -2.78 -9.44
CA MET A 245 -11.57 -2.95 -8.32
C MET A 245 -12.87 -3.63 -8.75
N GLN A 246 -13.43 -3.30 -9.91
CA GLN A 246 -14.70 -3.88 -10.40
C GLN A 246 -14.64 -5.41 -10.60
N PRO A 247 -13.58 -6.00 -11.19
CA PRO A 247 -13.47 -7.46 -11.26
C PRO A 247 -13.42 -8.13 -9.88
N LYS A 248 -12.77 -7.51 -8.89
CA LYS A 248 -12.72 -8.00 -7.51
C LYS A 248 -14.11 -7.91 -6.84
N ALA A 249 -14.83 -6.81 -7.06
CA ALA A 249 -16.21 -6.69 -6.60
C ALA A 249 -17.10 -7.80 -7.20
N LYS A 250 -17.01 -8.04 -8.50
CA LYS A 250 -17.73 -9.14 -9.16
C LYS A 250 -17.40 -10.50 -8.53
N ALA A 251 -16.12 -10.78 -8.29
CA ALA A 251 -15.68 -12.02 -7.66
C ALA A 251 -16.16 -12.12 -6.20
N LYS A 252 -16.14 -11.01 -5.44
CA LYS A 252 -16.66 -10.95 -4.07
C LYS A 252 -18.18 -11.18 -4.02
N TRP A 253 -18.93 -10.63 -4.95
CA TRP A 253 -20.35 -10.87 -5.05
C TRP A 253 -20.66 -12.34 -5.37
N ALA A 254 -19.86 -12.99 -6.19
CA ALA A 254 -20.00 -14.43 -6.48
C ALA A 254 -19.76 -15.30 -5.23
N GLN A 255 -18.85 -14.88 -4.32
CA GLN A 255 -18.66 -15.53 -3.01
C GLN A 255 -19.84 -15.23 -2.05
N TYR A 256 -20.34 -14.00 -2.06
CA TYR A 256 -21.34 -13.49 -1.12
C TYR A 256 -22.45 -12.74 -1.88
N PRO A 257 -23.39 -13.45 -2.51
CA PRO A 257 -24.51 -12.82 -3.20
C PRO A 257 -25.33 -11.92 -2.25
N ASN A 258 -25.78 -10.79 -2.75
CA ASN A 258 -26.57 -9.79 -2.02
C ASN A 258 -25.83 -9.00 -0.92
N LEU A 259 -24.51 -9.15 -0.78
CA LEU A 259 -23.71 -8.37 0.18
C LEU A 259 -23.75 -6.85 -0.17
N PHE A 260 -23.83 -6.52 -1.44
CA PHE A 260 -23.90 -5.16 -1.97
C PHE A 260 -24.60 -5.16 -3.35
N ASN A 261 -24.87 -3.98 -3.90
CA ASN A 261 -25.45 -3.84 -5.24
C ASN A 261 -24.36 -4.01 -6.31
N LEU A 262 -24.33 -5.19 -6.97
CA LEU A 262 -23.35 -5.51 -8.00
C LEU A 262 -23.41 -4.59 -9.20
N ASP A 263 -24.63 -4.36 -9.73
CA ASP A 263 -24.81 -3.56 -10.94
C ASP A 263 -24.31 -2.13 -10.72
N ALA A 264 -24.68 -1.52 -9.59
CA ALA A 264 -24.20 -0.20 -9.21
C ALA A 264 -22.68 -0.15 -9.04
N ALA A 265 -22.04 -1.22 -8.52
CA ALA A 265 -20.60 -1.28 -8.38
C ALA A 265 -19.88 -1.42 -9.74
N LEU A 266 -20.42 -2.21 -10.66
CA LEU A 266 -19.86 -2.41 -12.01
C LEU A 266 -20.12 -1.20 -12.93
N ASP A 267 -21.24 -0.49 -12.76
CA ASP A 267 -21.56 0.72 -13.52
C ASP A 267 -20.86 1.98 -12.99
N ALA A 268 -20.21 1.90 -11.83
CA ALA A 268 -19.52 3.02 -11.23
C ALA A 268 -18.46 3.62 -12.17
N ARG A 269 -18.48 4.93 -12.33
CA ARG A 269 -17.57 5.73 -13.17
C ARG A 269 -16.67 6.65 -12.35
N THR A 270 -16.86 6.64 -11.03
CA THR A 270 -16.07 7.40 -10.06
C THR A 270 -15.78 6.54 -8.83
N ILE A 271 -14.72 6.88 -8.08
CA ILE A 271 -14.45 6.23 -6.79
C ILE A 271 -15.59 6.46 -5.80
N LEU A 272 -16.21 7.65 -5.84
CA LEU A 272 -17.39 7.95 -5.02
C LEU A 272 -18.53 6.96 -5.26
N GLU A 273 -18.88 6.73 -6.53
CA GLU A 273 -19.95 5.78 -6.89
C GLU A 273 -19.58 4.35 -6.48
N PHE A 274 -18.34 3.93 -6.73
CA PHE A 274 -17.87 2.60 -6.35
C PHE A 274 -17.86 2.40 -4.83
N ASP A 275 -17.32 3.36 -4.08
CA ASP A 275 -17.29 3.29 -2.63
C ASP A 275 -18.70 3.30 -2.02
N ASN A 276 -19.64 4.01 -2.65
CA ASN A 276 -21.03 4.00 -2.21
C ASN A 276 -21.72 2.67 -2.46
N ALA A 277 -21.41 2.02 -3.59
CA ALA A 277 -22.04 0.76 -4.00
C ALA A 277 -21.38 -0.48 -3.36
N PHE A 278 -20.05 -0.44 -3.10
CA PHE A 278 -19.26 -1.57 -2.64
C PHE A 278 -18.64 -1.33 -1.25
N THR A 279 -17.72 -0.37 -1.13
CA THR A 279 -16.90 -0.23 0.08
C THR A 279 -17.75 0.11 1.31
N ALA A 280 -18.69 1.01 1.19
CA ALA A 280 -19.54 1.42 2.29
C ALA A 280 -20.41 0.25 2.83
N PRO A 281 -21.23 -0.43 2.01
CA PRO A 281 -22.08 -1.51 2.50
C PRO A 281 -21.26 -2.71 3.02
N VAL A 282 -20.17 -3.09 2.35
CA VAL A 282 -19.32 -4.22 2.76
C VAL A 282 -18.72 -4.03 4.16
N HIS A 283 -18.49 -2.78 4.57
CA HIS A 283 -17.89 -2.45 5.88
C HIS A 283 -18.88 -1.81 6.86
N GLY A 284 -20.18 -1.84 6.56
CA GLY A 284 -21.22 -1.33 7.47
C GLY A 284 -21.26 0.19 7.62
N PHE A 285 -20.74 0.94 6.66
CA PHE A 285 -20.94 2.39 6.59
C PHE A 285 -22.28 2.70 5.95
N LYS A 286 -22.92 3.80 6.37
CA LYS A 286 -24.24 4.21 5.86
C LYS A 286 -24.22 4.57 4.38
N HIS A 287 -23.16 5.22 3.93
CA HIS A 287 -22.90 5.67 2.56
C HIS A 287 -21.45 6.14 2.43
N VAL A 288 -21.02 6.49 1.23
CA VAL A 288 -19.63 6.88 0.94
C VAL A 288 -19.12 8.05 1.78
N LEU A 289 -19.95 9.07 2.06
CA LEU A 289 -19.50 10.20 2.88
C LEU A 289 -19.35 9.82 4.35
N ASP A 290 -20.16 8.90 4.89
CA ASP A 290 -19.97 8.33 6.23
C ASP A 290 -18.64 7.55 6.27
N TYR A 291 -18.38 6.74 5.24
CA TYR A 291 -17.09 6.05 5.09
C TYR A 291 -15.92 7.04 5.07
N TRP A 292 -15.91 7.97 4.13
CA TRP A 292 -14.78 8.89 3.95
C TRP A 292 -14.52 9.77 5.18
N ASN A 293 -15.57 10.28 5.82
CA ASN A 293 -15.40 11.08 7.04
C ASN A 293 -14.80 10.25 8.18
N ARG A 294 -15.34 9.05 8.42
CA ARG A 294 -14.88 8.19 9.53
C ARG A 294 -13.54 7.53 9.25
N ALA A 295 -13.18 7.29 8.00
CA ALA A 295 -11.95 6.66 7.58
C ALA A 295 -10.77 7.63 7.40
N SER A 296 -11.01 8.93 7.30
CA SER A 296 -9.96 9.95 7.16
C SER A 296 -9.06 10.01 8.39
N ALA A 297 -7.75 10.08 8.16
CA ALA A 297 -6.77 10.25 9.23
C ALA A 297 -6.73 11.69 9.78
N LYS A 298 -7.07 12.67 8.96
CA LYS A 298 -6.96 14.11 9.28
C LYS A 298 -7.50 14.50 10.65
N PRO A 299 -8.71 14.07 11.11
CA PRO A 299 -9.22 14.42 12.43
C PRO A 299 -8.36 13.87 13.58
N HIS A 300 -7.64 12.77 13.35
CA HIS A 300 -6.86 12.03 14.35
C HIS A 300 -5.39 12.45 14.40
N MET A 301 -4.91 13.25 13.45
CA MET A 301 -3.50 13.64 13.33
C MET A 301 -2.95 14.33 14.60
N ARG A 302 -3.78 15.08 15.32
CA ARG A 302 -3.36 15.78 16.55
C ARG A 302 -3.11 14.83 17.72
N SER A 303 -3.68 13.64 17.70
CA SER A 303 -3.54 12.63 18.74
C SER A 303 -2.32 11.72 18.53
N ILE A 304 -1.61 11.85 17.40
CA ILE A 304 -0.41 11.05 17.14
C ILE A 304 0.67 11.43 18.14
N ALA A 305 1.08 10.47 18.97
CA ALA A 305 2.07 10.66 20.02
C ALA A 305 3.44 10.03 19.72
N VAL A 306 3.55 9.27 18.62
CA VAL A 306 4.83 8.70 18.16
C VAL A 306 5.53 9.63 17.17
N PRO A 307 6.87 9.60 17.05
CA PRO A 307 7.58 10.31 15.99
C PRO A 307 6.98 9.99 14.64
N SER A 308 6.55 11.00 13.90
CA SER A 308 5.85 10.84 12.65
C SER A 308 6.43 11.71 11.54
N LEU A 309 6.52 11.14 10.32
CA LEU A 309 6.92 11.83 9.12
C LEU A 309 5.78 11.77 8.09
N VAL A 310 5.32 12.92 7.62
CA VAL A 310 4.31 13.02 6.57
C VAL A 310 4.93 13.73 5.38
N ILE A 311 4.99 13.02 4.24
CA ILE A 311 5.51 13.53 2.98
C ILE A 311 4.38 13.56 1.96
N ASN A 312 3.89 14.75 1.64
CA ASN A 312 2.92 14.96 0.56
C ASN A 312 3.45 15.99 -0.42
N ALA A 313 3.28 15.74 -1.70
CA ALA A 313 3.64 16.70 -2.73
C ALA A 313 2.59 17.83 -2.77
N LYS A 314 3.03 19.10 -2.85
CA LYS A 314 2.12 20.25 -2.94
C LYS A 314 1.29 20.26 -4.22
N ASN A 315 1.78 19.60 -5.25
CA ASN A 315 1.15 19.46 -6.55
C ASN A 315 0.61 18.05 -6.79
N ASP A 316 0.35 17.30 -5.70
CA ASP A 316 -0.33 16.01 -5.79
C ASP A 316 -1.68 16.21 -6.48
N PRO A 317 -2.00 15.42 -7.52
CA PRO A 317 -3.25 15.59 -8.26
C PRO A 317 -4.51 15.16 -7.47
N PHE A 318 -4.37 14.56 -6.27
CA PHE A 318 -5.52 14.11 -5.43
C PHE A 318 -5.38 14.40 -3.96
#